data_0b502decc17ac1ae6242c5d6c3fe8d2d
#
_entry.id   0b502decc17ac1ae6242c5d6c3fe8d2d
#
_cell.length_a   1.000
_cell.length_b   1.000
_cell.length_c   1.000
_cell.angle_alpha   90.00
_cell.angle_beta   90.00
_cell.angle_gamma   90.00
#
_symmetry.space_group_name_H-M   'P 1'
#
loop_
_entity.id
_entity.type
_entity.pdbx_description
1 polymer ?
#
loop_
_entity_poly.entity_id
_entity_poly.type
_entity_poly.pdbx_seq_one_letter_code
_entity_poly.pdbx_strand_id
1 'polypeptide(L)'
;NIGHSGADVVIVLNDNERSYAPTVSMLGNSLVKLRANRTFRKNEEKLARFMEEIPLIGKQVVKGVGSAKTAVREYFEPTSFFEDLGITYLGPFDGHDLKAVERALKTAKGLKGPTLVHVLTQKGKGYGPAVNDPIKNMHDIGAVKEGSFTQIFSDTLKEIMTENENVYAITAAMPDSTGLLPIQDEFKDRVIDVGIAEQHAVTFATGLAMGGKLPVVAVYSTFLTRAVDQVVYDAALHKQKVIFCLDRAGITGTDGPSHNGVFDMALFTSVPGITILAPASGKELAFMLKEATKSEIEGPIIIRWPKTAPSQLVPFFDGDISQSQCVNESKDSQVLLLGVGSIVPNCIDAMEKLRTEGITAECWNVRSVKPIDPRLIERILEVKNVVTVEDGIISGGFGQNLAAQLGTKSNVMIKVLGVADQFLEHADVDSLQQKVGINADGIASTVKETLK
;
A
#
# COMPACT_ATOMS: atom_id res chain seq x y z
N ASN A 1 -24.14 3.23 9.55
CA ASN A 1 -25.23 2.97 8.59
C ASN A 1 -25.93 1.64 8.83
N ILE A 2 -25.19 0.52 9.05
CA ILE A 2 -25.80 -0.82 9.24
C ILE A 2 -26.80 -0.83 10.41
N GLY A 3 -26.42 -0.30 11.59
CA GLY A 3 -27.30 -0.22 12.75
C GLY A 3 -28.59 0.57 12.46
N HIS A 4 -28.44 1.71 11.76
CA HIS A 4 -29.60 2.54 11.38
C HIS A 4 -30.50 1.86 10.32
N SER A 5 -29.92 1.04 9.43
CA SER A 5 -30.68 0.38 8.36
C SER A 5 -31.63 -0.70 8.85
N GLY A 6 -31.41 -1.26 10.05
CA GLY A 6 -32.15 -2.41 10.57
C GLY A 6 -32.05 -3.69 9.72
N ALA A 7 -31.07 -3.76 8.81
CA ALA A 7 -30.89 -4.90 7.92
C ALA A 7 -30.56 -6.18 8.71
N ASP A 8 -31.15 -7.31 8.33
CA ASP A 8 -30.86 -8.62 8.91
C ASP A 8 -29.47 -9.10 8.42
N VAL A 9 -28.41 -8.69 9.12
CA VAL A 9 -27.01 -8.98 8.80
C VAL A 9 -26.31 -9.55 10.03
N VAL A 10 -25.52 -10.60 9.86
CA VAL A 10 -24.62 -11.15 10.88
C VAL A 10 -23.18 -10.70 10.58
N ILE A 11 -22.61 -9.96 11.50
CA ILE A 11 -21.22 -9.47 11.46
C ILE A 11 -20.38 -10.33 12.39
N VAL A 12 -19.31 -10.96 11.92
CA VAL A 12 -18.37 -11.71 12.76
C VAL A 12 -17.14 -10.82 13.01
N LEU A 13 -16.95 -10.42 14.26
CA LEU A 13 -15.75 -9.73 14.70
C LEU A 13 -14.75 -10.77 15.19
N ASN A 14 -13.76 -11.08 14.36
CA ASN A 14 -12.62 -11.90 14.74
C ASN A 14 -11.56 -11.04 15.44
N ASP A 15 -11.57 -11.04 16.75
CA ASP A 15 -10.69 -10.24 17.56
C ASP A 15 -9.48 -11.05 18.03
N ASN A 16 -8.32 -10.78 17.46
CA ASN A 16 -7.03 -11.41 17.83
C ASN A 16 -5.99 -10.41 18.36
N GLU A 17 -6.43 -9.21 18.79
CA GLU A 17 -5.62 -8.10 19.32
C GLU A 17 -4.64 -7.47 18.31
N ARG A 18 -4.66 -7.92 17.08
CA ARG A 18 -3.72 -7.43 16.05
C ARG A 18 -4.43 -7.20 14.72
N SER A 19 -3.95 -6.18 14.03
CA SER A 19 -4.00 -6.14 12.58
C SER A 19 -2.70 -6.76 12.02
N TYR A 20 -1.89 -6.03 11.32
CA TYR A 20 -0.50 -6.42 11.03
C TYR A 20 0.38 -6.18 12.28
N ALA A 21 0.31 -4.98 12.87
CA ALA A 21 0.90 -4.60 14.15
C ALA A 21 -0.11 -4.70 15.31
N PRO A 22 0.33 -4.60 16.58
CA PRO A 22 -0.59 -4.50 17.71
C PRO A 22 -1.56 -3.34 17.53
N THR A 23 -2.85 -3.58 17.78
CA THR A 23 -3.88 -2.55 17.60
C THR A 23 -3.79 -1.51 18.73
N VAL A 24 -3.50 -0.27 18.38
CA VAL A 24 -3.44 0.87 19.30
C VAL A 24 -4.67 1.73 19.06
N SER A 25 -5.80 1.47 19.73
CA SER A 25 -6.98 2.31 19.63
C SER A 25 -7.82 2.32 20.91
N MET A 26 -8.62 3.38 21.10
CA MET A 26 -9.60 3.44 22.19
C MET A 26 -10.66 2.34 22.07
N LEU A 27 -11.00 1.92 20.85
CA LEU A 27 -11.88 0.77 20.60
C LEU A 27 -11.21 -0.53 21.10
N GLY A 28 -9.91 -0.73 20.81
CA GLY A 28 -9.14 -1.83 21.36
C GLY A 28 -9.15 -1.85 22.90
N ASN A 29 -8.96 -0.70 23.53
CA ASN A 29 -9.03 -0.58 24.99
C ASN A 29 -10.44 -0.89 25.54
N SER A 30 -11.50 -0.54 24.82
CA SER A 30 -12.88 -0.90 25.19
C SER A 30 -13.14 -2.40 25.05
N LEU A 31 -12.60 -3.01 23.99
CA LEU A 31 -12.63 -4.46 23.78
C LEU A 31 -11.80 -5.20 24.85
N VAL A 32 -10.65 -4.66 25.23
CA VAL A 32 -9.83 -5.20 26.35
C VAL A 32 -10.61 -5.18 27.67
N LYS A 33 -11.36 -4.11 27.97
CA LYS A 33 -12.23 -4.04 29.17
C LYS A 33 -13.34 -5.09 29.12
N LEU A 34 -13.94 -5.34 27.97
CA LEU A 34 -14.92 -6.42 27.77
C LEU A 34 -14.30 -7.81 28.02
N ARG A 35 -13.04 -8.02 27.57
CA ARG A 35 -12.30 -9.27 27.81
C ARG A 35 -11.91 -9.48 29.27
N ALA A 36 -11.53 -8.40 29.97
CA ALA A 36 -11.06 -8.45 31.36
C ALA A 36 -12.19 -8.68 32.38
N ASN A 37 -13.44 -8.56 31.95
CA ASN A 37 -14.57 -8.73 32.89
C ASN A 37 -14.76 -10.20 33.28
N ARG A 38 -14.22 -10.56 34.45
CA ARG A 38 -14.30 -11.92 35.04
C ARG A 38 -15.74 -12.41 35.25
N THR A 39 -16.70 -11.51 35.40
CA THR A 39 -18.12 -11.84 35.54
C THR A 39 -18.67 -12.40 34.23
N PHE A 40 -18.19 -11.94 33.10
CA PHE A 40 -18.57 -12.44 31.76
C PHE A 40 -18.15 -13.91 31.59
N ARG A 41 -16.90 -14.25 31.98
CA ARG A 41 -16.40 -15.64 31.91
C ARG A 41 -17.15 -16.63 32.76
N LYS A 42 -17.65 -16.21 33.94
CA LYS A 42 -18.46 -17.06 34.81
C LYS A 42 -19.90 -17.25 34.33
N ASN A 43 -20.40 -16.32 33.53
CA ASN A 43 -21.77 -16.38 33.02
C ASN A 43 -21.91 -17.10 31.69
N GLU A 44 -20.76 -17.43 31.00
CA GLU A 44 -20.77 -18.23 29.78
C GLU A 44 -21.50 -19.55 29.91
N GLU A 45 -21.23 -20.29 31.02
CA GLU A 45 -21.94 -21.54 31.34
C GLU A 45 -23.40 -21.32 31.66
N LYS A 46 -23.76 -20.20 32.33
CA LYS A 46 -25.15 -19.89 32.65
C LYS A 46 -25.93 -19.39 31.44
N LEU A 47 -25.30 -18.63 30.55
CA LEU A 47 -25.92 -18.18 29.30
C LEU A 47 -26.13 -19.35 28.33
N ALA A 48 -25.16 -20.27 28.24
CA ALA A 48 -25.29 -21.50 27.47
C ALA A 48 -26.44 -22.36 27.96
N ARG A 49 -26.57 -22.58 29.29
CA ARG A 49 -27.71 -23.30 29.90
C ARG A 49 -29.03 -22.58 29.72
N PHE A 50 -29.05 -21.25 29.85
CA PHE A 50 -30.28 -20.46 29.63
C PHE A 50 -30.74 -20.48 28.16
N MET A 51 -29.83 -20.57 27.19
CA MET A 51 -30.18 -20.73 25.77
C MET A 51 -30.64 -22.15 25.43
N GLU A 52 -30.25 -23.17 26.20
CA GLU A 52 -30.76 -24.54 26.07
C GLU A 52 -32.17 -24.70 26.64
N GLU A 53 -32.57 -23.86 27.60
CA GLU A 53 -33.84 -23.93 28.33
C GLU A 53 -34.97 -23.07 27.73
N ILE A 54 -34.78 -22.31 26.67
CA ILE A 54 -35.86 -21.55 26.00
C ILE A 54 -36.69 -22.51 25.11
N PRO A 55 -37.87 -23.00 25.56
CA PRO A 55 -38.76 -23.69 24.68
C PRO A 55 -39.33 -22.75 23.61
N LEU A 56 -39.53 -23.25 22.40
CA LEU A 56 -40.11 -22.56 21.23
C LEU A 56 -41.56 -22.06 21.43
N ILE A 57 -41.98 -21.69 22.64
CA ILE A 57 -43.35 -21.34 22.97
C ILE A 57 -43.44 -19.94 23.57
N GLY A 58 -44.03 -18.99 22.82
CA GLY A 58 -44.66 -17.83 23.39
C GLY A 58 -44.14 -16.46 23.00
N LYS A 59 -44.46 -15.97 21.81
CA LYS A 59 -44.21 -14.60 21.31
C LYS A 59 -44.85 -13.47 22.12
N GLN A 60 -45.55 -13.72 23.20
CA GLN A 60 -46.27 -12.66 23.96
C GLN A 60 -45.75 -12.33 25.36
N VAL A 61 -44.85 -13.11 25.94
CA VAL A 61 -44.31 -12.86 27.30
C VAL A 61 -43.02 -12.01 27.27
N VAL A 62 -42.40 -11.84 26.13
CA VAL A 62 -41.06 -11.21 25.98
C VAL A 62 -41.07 -9.70 26.23
N LYS A 63 -42.20 -8.98 26.06
CA LYS A 63 -42.26 -7.51 26.20
C LYS A 63 -42.17 -7.00 27.65
N GLY A 64 -42.62 -7.75 28.64
CA GLY A 64 -42.62 -7.30 30.03
C GLY A 64 -41.36 -7.66 30.80
N VAL A 65 -40.76 -8.80 30.49
CA VAL A 65 -39.55 -9.32 31.19
C VAL A 65 -38.28 -8.73 30.59
N GLY A 66 -38.33 -8.35 29.29
CA GLY A 66 -37.22 -7.69 28.60
C GLY A 66 -36.82 -6.37 29.20
N SER A 67 -37.80 -5.53 29.55
CA SER A 67 -37.52 -4.18 30.09
C SER A 67 -36.90 -4.21 31.51
N ALA A 68 -37.31 -5.12 32.38
CA ALA A 68 -36.73 -5.24 33.72
C ALA A 68 -35.31 -5.86 33.67
N LYS A 69 -35.06 -6.83 32.78
CA LYS A 69 -33.71 -7.40 32.57
C LYS A 69 -32.76 -6.41 31.91
N THR A 70 -33.24 -5.63 30.96
CA THR A 70 -32.46 -4.55 30.33
C THR A 70 -32.07 -3.49 31.35
N ALA A 71 -33.01 -3.03 32.20
CA ALA A 71 -32.73 -2.02 33.22
C ALA A 71 -31.74 -2.51 34.31
N VAL A 72 -31.80 -3.78 34.69
CA VAL A 72 -30.81 -4.38 35.64
C VAL A 72 -29.46 -4.59 34.97
N ARG A 73 -29.43 -4.94 33.69
CA ARG A 73 -28.21 -5.09 32.90
C ARG A 73 -27.54 -3.73 32.65
N GLU A 74 -28.31 -2.71 32.31
CA GLU A 74 -27.84 -1.31 32.11
C GLU A 74 -27.25 -0.69 33.37
N TYR A 75 -27.69 -1.09 34.55
CA TYR A 75 -27.14 -0.60 35.81
C TYR A 75 -25.81 -1.24 36.20
N PHE A 76 -25.54 -2.48 35.75
CA PHE A 76 -24.35 -3.24 36.09
C PHE A 76 -23.34 -3.41 34.96
N GLU A 77 -23.73 -3.15 33.72
CA GLU A 77 -22.84 -3.26 32.56
C GLU A 77 -23.07 -2.03 31.63
N PRO A 78 -22.03 -1.25 31.34
CA PRO A 78 -22.15 -0.19 30.33
C PRO A 78 -22.55 -0.82 29.01
N THR A 79 -23.56 -0.25 28.35
CA THR A 79 -23.97 -0.62 26.99
C THR A 79 -22.74 -0.71 26.11
N SER A 80 -22.65 -1.78 25.31
CA SER A 80 -21.51 -1.90 24.39
C SER A 80 -21.62 -0.81 23.33
N PHE A 81 -20.51 -0.25 22.89
CA PHE A 81 -20.43 0.71 21.78
C PHE A 81 -21.28 0.29 20.56
N PHE A 82 -21.39 -1.02 20.32
CA PHE A 82 -22.17 -1.56 19.22
C PHE A 82 -23.68 -1.44 19.44
N GLU A 83 -24.14 -1.61 20.68
CA GLU A 83 -25.57 -1.48 21.02
C GLU A 83 -26.04 -0.01 20.89
N ASP A 84 -25.17 0.96 21.24
CA ASP A 84 -25.42 2.39 21.03
C ASP A 84 -25.52 2.73 19.53
N LEU A 85 -24.87 1.98 18.67
CA LEU A 85 -24.98 2.08 17.22
C LEU A 85 -26.18 1.34 16.61
N GLY A 86 -27.04 0.71 17.46
CA GLY A 86 -28.19 -0.09 17.01
C GLY A 86 -27.83 -1.49 16.47
N ILE A 87 -26.67 -2.05 16.92
CA ILE A 87 -26.21 -3.39 16.54
C ILE A 87 -26.32 -4.30 17.76
N THR A 88 -27.06 -5.39 17.65
CA THR A 88 -27.13 -6.39 18.73
C THR A 88 -25.75 -7.04 18.90
N TYR A 89 -25.22 -7.03 20.14
CA TYR A 89 -23.93 -7.60 20.45
C TYR A 89 -24.06 -8.98 21.10
N LEU A 90 -23.34 -9.97 20.56
CA LEU A 90 -23.23 -11.32 21.11
C LEU A 90 -21.75 -11.65 21.35
N GLY A 91 -21.38 -11.97 22.56
CA GLY A 91 -20.01 -12.37 22.89
C GLY A 91 -19.42 -11.63 24.11
N PRO A 92 -18.09 -11.68 24.28
CA PRO A 92 -17.15 -12.42 23.45
C PRO A 92 -17.18 -13.94 23.67
N PHE A 93 -16.98 -14.71 22.60
CA PHE A 93 -16.85 -16.17 22.64
C PHE A 93 -15.41 -16.61 22.37
N ASP A 94 -15.03 -17.81 22.85
CA ASP A 94 -13.77 -18.44 22.40
C ASP A 94 -13.89 -18.83 20.94
N GLY A 95 -13.18 -18.13 20.05
CA GLY A 95 -13.17 -18.37 18.61
C GLY A 95 -12.49 -19.69 18.19
N HIS A 96 -11.81 -20.37 19.13
CA HIS A 96 -11.24 -21.70 18.91
C HIS A 96 -12.16 -22.85 19.40
N ASP A 97 -13.27 -22.54 20.09
CA ASP A 97 -14.35 -23.50 20.35
C ASP A 97 -15.37 -23.46 19.20
N LEU A 98 -15.21 -24.36 18.25
CA LEU A 98 -16.08 -24.45 17.06
C LEU A 98 -17.55 -24.63 17.43
N LYS A 99 -17.86 -25.35 18.53
CA LYS A 99 -19.24 -25.56 18.98
C LYS A 99 -19.85 -24.29 19.54
N ALA A 100 -19.08 -23.50 20.29
CA ALA A 100 -19.52 -22.20 20.79
C ALA A 100 -19.77 -21.22 19.63
N VAL A 101 -18.85 -21.13 18.69
CA VAL A 101 -18.99 -20.27 17.49
C VAL A 101 -20.21 -20.68 16.66
N GLU A 102 -20.42 -21.99 16.41
CA GLU A 102 -21.58 -22.49 15.65
C GLU A 102 -22.91 -22.12 16.35
N ARG A 103 -23.01 -22.29 17.66
CA ARG A 103 -24.19 -21.88 18.44
C ARG A 103 -24.43 -20.39 18.35
N ALA A 104 -23.39 -19.58 18.52
CA ALA A 104 -23.50 -18.13 18.43
C ALA A 104 -24.00 -17.66 17.05
N LEU A 105 -23.48 -18.23 15.98
CA LEU A 105 -23.92 -17.93 14.61
C LEU A 105 -25.37 -18.36 14.35
N LYS A 106 -25.79 -19.53 14.85
CA LYS A 106 -27.20 -19.98 14.78
C LYS A 106 -28.13 -19.05 15.54
N THR A 107 -27.72 -18.58 16.72
CA THR A 107 -28.47 -17.59 17.50
C THR A 107 -28.59 -16.27 16.75
N ALA A 108 -27.46 -15.73 16.25
CA ALA A 108 -27.43 -14.47 15.49
C ALA A 108 -28.34 -14.51 14.27
N LYS A 109 -28.33 -15.63 13.53
CA LYS A 109 -29.20 -15.83 12.35
C LYS A 109 -30.70 -15.79 12.71
N GLY A 110 -31.07 -16.13 13.92
CA GLY A 110 -32.47 -16.11 14.41
C GLY A 110 -32.94 -14.75 14.90
N LEU A 111 -32.03 -13.78 15.10
CA LEU A 111 -32.34 -12.43 15.53
C LEU A 111 -32.74 -11.52 14.36
N LYS A 112 -33.48 -10.46 14.66
CA LYS A 112 -33.84 -9.44 13.71
C LYS A 112 -32.90 -8.25 13.83
N GLY A 113 -32.57 -7.62 12.71
CA GLY A 113 -31.65 -6.50 12.62
C GLY A 113 -30.16 -6.94 12.65
N PRO A 114 -29.25 -5.98 12.58
CA PRO A 114 -27.82 -6.27 12.52
C PRO A 114 -27.33 -6.85 13.87
N THR A 115 -26.63 -7.96 13.78
CA THR A 115 -26.09 -8.67 14.96
C THR A 115 -24.60 -8.88 14.79
N LEU A 116 -23.80 -8.48 15.77
CA LEU A 116 -22.36 -8.68 15.84
C LEU A 116 -22.02 -9.86 16.74
N VAL A 117 -21.37 -10.87 16.20
CA VAL A 117 -20.82 -12.01 16.92
C VAL A 117 -19.33 -11.76 17.15
N HIS A 118 -18.95 -11.47 18.41
CA HIS A 118 -17.57 -11.22 18.78
C HIS A 118 -16.88 -12.52 19.18
N VAL A 119 -15.82 -12.90 18.47
CA VAL A 119 -15.03 -14.09 18.77
C VAL A 119 -13.58 -13.70 19.05
N LEU A 120 -13.05 -14.25 20.16
CA LEU A 120 -11.65 -14.05 20.56
C LEU A 120 -10.80 -15.17 19.98
N THR A 121 -9.78 -14.81 19.22
CA THR A 121 -8.83 -15.77 18.66
C THR A 121 -7.40 -15.43 19.02
N GLN A 122 -6.51 -16.38 18.82
CA GLN A 122 -5.07 -16.19 18.96
C GLN A 122 -4.42 -16.32 17.59
N LYS A 123 -3.81 -15.26 17.10
CA LYS A 123 -3.10 -15.28 15.80
C LYS A 123 -1.98 -16.31 15.83
N GLY A 124 -1.88 -17.15 14.79
CA GLY A 124 -0.89 -18.21 14.70
C GLY A 124 -1.18 -19.48 15.49
N LYS A 125 -2.33 -19.59 16.17
CA LYS A 125 -2.68 -20.77 16.97
C LYS A 125 -2.60 -22.06 16.16
N GLY A 126 -1.95 -23.06 16.74
CA GLY A 126 -1.68 -24.35 16.11
C GLY A 126 -0.29 -24.44 15.49
N TYR A 127 0.43 -23.31 15.33
CA TYR A 127 1.79 -23.30 14.84
C TYR A 127 2.71 -22.52 15.77
N GLY A 128 3.52 -23.25 16.55
CA GLY A 128 4.38 -22.66 17.60
C GLY A 128 5.25 -21.49 17.14
N PRO A 129 5.95 -21.55 16.00
CA PRO A 129 6.72 -20.41 15.50
C PRO A 129 5.90 -19.15 15.31
N ALA A 130 4.67 -19.25 14.79
CA ALA A 130 3.81 -18.09 14.59
C ALA A 130 3.27 -17.53 15.91
N VAL A 131 2.89 -18.40 16.85
CA VAL A 131 2.42 -17.96 18.19
C VAL A 131 3.51 -17.19 18.93
N ASN A 132 4.77 -17.61 18.79
CA ASN A 132 5.92 -17.06 19.50
C ASN A 132 6.65 -15.93 18.75
N ASP A 133 6.22 -15.59 17.53
CA ASP A 133 6.77 -14.44 16.81
C ASP A 133 6.30 -13.13 17.46
N PRO A 134 7.23 -12.33 18.04
CA PRO A 134 6.86 -11.13 18.78
C PRO A 134 6.45 -9.96 17.90
N ILE A 135 6.83 -9.99 16.60
CA ILE A 135 6.64 -8.85 15.68
C ILE A 135 5.28 -8.94 15.00
N LYS A 136 5.04 -9.97 14.21
CA LYS A 136 3.88 -10.05 13.31
C LYS A 136 3.10 -11.38 13.37
N ASN A 137 3.49 -12.29 14.27
CA ASN A 137 2.93 -13.66 14.36
C ASN A 137 2.94 -14.37 12.99
N MET A 138 4.04 -14.20 12.24
CA MET A 138 4.19 -14.74 10.88
C MET A 138 3.00 -14.38 9.96
N HIS A 139 2.50 -13.14 10.06
CA HIS A 139 1.51 -12.62 9.12
C HIS A 139 2.00 -12.74 7.66
N ASP A 140 3.27 -12.46 7.47
CA ASP A 140 4.08 -12.85 6.31
C ASP A 140 5.42 -13.44 6.79
N ILE A 141 6.11 -14.14 5.91
CA ILE A 141 7.44 -14.73 6.18
C ILE A 141 8.57 -13.87 5.64
N GLY A 142 8.26 -12.72 5.02
CA GLY A 142 9.24 -11.79 4.47
C GLY A 142 9.87 -10.95 5.58
N ALA A 143 11.19 -10.80 5.55
CA ALA A 143 11.92 -9.77 6.30
C ALA A 143 12.46 -8.72 5.32
N VAL A 144 12.67 -7.51 5.81
CA VAL A 144 13.42 -6.49 5.05
C VAL A 144 14.83 -7.05 4.82
N LYS A 145 15.20 -7.22 3.56
CA LYS A 145 16.50 -7.80 3.19
C LYS A 145 17.57 -6.72 3.25
N GLU A 146 18.77 -7.12 3.68
CA GLU A 146 19.97 -6.27 3.64
C GLU A 146 20.22 -5.76 2.21
N GLY A 147 20.51 -4.45 2.07
CA GLY A 147 20.73 -3.80 0.79
C GLY A 147 19.47 -3.61 -0.08
N SER A 148 18.27 -3.94 0.42
CA SER A 148 17.02 -3.69 -0.30
C SER A 148 16.69 -2.19 -0.38
N PHE A 149 15.84 -1.80 -1.32
CA PHE A 149 15.30 -0.45 -1.39
C PHE A 149 14.65 -0.02 -0.08
N THR A 150 13.89 -0.91 0.57
CA THR A 150 13.23 -0.65 1.86
C THR A 150 14.23 -0.34 2.97
N GLN A 151 15.36 -1.07 3.04
CA GLN A 151 16.40 -0.77 4.02
C GLN A 151 17.08 0.56 3.71
N ILE A 152 17.44 0.81 2.46
CA ILE A 152 18.05 2.08 2.03
C ILE A 152 17.13 3.27 2.37
N PHE A 153 15.82 3.10 2.15
CA PHE A 153 14.82 4.08 2.56
C PHE A 153 14.86 4.31 4.07
N SER A 154 14.83 3.23 4.87
CA SER A 154 14.84 3.29 6.34
C SER A 154 16.08 4.05 6.86
N ASP A 155 17.27 3.67 6.38
CA ASP A 155 18.54 4.27 6.78
C ASP A 155 18.61 5.75 6.39
N THR A 156 18.17 6.08 5.17
CA THR A 156 18.14 7.46 4.67
C THR A 156 17.14 8.32 5.45
N LEU A 157 15.95 7.78 5.73
CA LEU A 157 14.93 8.49 6.50
C LEU A 157 15.40 8.74 7.94
N LYS A 158 16.10 7.78 8.55
CA LYS A 158 16.72 7.93 9.87
C LYS A 158 17.70 9.12 9.89
N GLU A 159 18.59 9.22 8.91
CA GLU A 159 19.50 10.34 8.77
C GLU A 159 18.73 11.67 8.66
N ILE A 160 17.73 11.74 7.79
CA ILE A 160 16.90 12.93 7.59
C ILE A 160 16.18 13.33 8.88
N MET A 161 15.57 12.38 9.60
CA MET A 161 14.84 12.64 10.85
C MET A 161 15.78 13.05 12.00
N THR A 162 17.03 12.63 11.96
CA THR A 162 18.06 13.07 12.92
C THR A 162 18.46 14.53 12.67
N GLU A 163 18.57 14.93 11.41
CA GLU A 163 18.96 16.28 11.02
C GLU A 163 17.80 17.30 11.05
N ASN A 164 16.55 16.83 10.93
CA ASN A 164 15.36 17.68 10.82
C ASN A 164 14.22 17.21 11.73
N GLU A 165 13.98 17.96 12.82
CA GLU A 165 12.92 17.67 13.78
C GLU A 165 11.49 17.89 13.26
N ASN A 166 11.33 18.52 12.10
CA ASN A 166 10.02 18.73 11.50
C ASN A 166 9.56 17.55 10.64
N VAL A 167 10.42 16.55 10.40
CA VAL A 167 10.06 15.35 9.62
C VAL A 167 9.31 14.36 10.47
N TYR A 168 8.15 13.92 9.99
CA TYR A 168 7.27 12.91 10.59
C TYR A 168 7.08 11.75 9.62
N ALA A 169 7.27 10.53 10.08
CA ALA A 169 7.04 9.32 9.29
C ALA A 169 5.69 8.69 9.67
N ILE A 170 4.89 8.33 8.68
CA ILE A 170 3.54 7.80 8.86
C ILE A 170 3.40 6.52 8.07
N THR A 171 2.76 5.51 8.67
CA THR A 171 2.37 4.29 7.96
C THR A 171 0.96 3.85 8.36
N ALA A 172 0.40 2.89 7.64
CA ALA A 172 -0.92 2.32 7.88
C ALA A 172 -0.82 0.81 8.18
N ALA A 173 -0.45 0.45 9.41
CA ALA A 173 -0.25 -0.91 9.91
C ALA A 173 0.89 -1.70 9.20
N MET A 174 1.86 -1.02 8.60
CA MET A 174 2.96 -1.64 7.85
C MET A 174 4.37 -1.22 8.33
N PRO A 175 4.63 -0.97 9.63
CA PRO A 175 5.91 -0.39 10.07
C PRO A 175 7.11 -1.29 9.76
N ASP A 176 6.98 -2.61 9.89
CA ASP A 176 8.04 -3.57 9.57
C ASP A 176 8.38 -3.56 8.07
N SER A 177 7.37 -3.78 7.26
CA SER A 177 7.54 -4.02 5.83
C SER A 177 7.80 -2.78 4.98
N THR A 178 7.58 -1.59 5.53
CA THR A 178 7.96 -0.30 4.93
C THR A 178 9.25 0.29 5.51
N GLY A 179 9.95 -0.44 6.41
CA GLY A 179 11.22 -0.01 6.97
C GLY A 179 11.12 1.03 8.09
N LEU A 180 9.93 1.29 8.65
CA LEU A 180 9.78 2.24 9.76
C LEU A 180 10.02 1.61 11.14
N LEU A 181 9.83 0.29 11.28
CA LEU A 181 9.99 -0.40 12.56
C LEU A 181 11.40 -0.21 13.18
N PRO A 182 12.52 -0.31 12.41
CA PRO A 182 13.87 -0.14 12.97
C PRO A 182 14.14 1.25 13.56
N ILE A 183 13.42 2.27 13.10
CA ILE A 183 13.63 3.66 13.52
C ILE A 183 12.58 4.13 14.53
N GLN A 184 11.52 3.36 14.74
CA GLN A 184 10.37 3.74 15.57
C GLN A 184 10.74 4.03 17.02
N ASP A 185 11.64 3.24 17.62
CA ASP A 185 12.02 3.41 19.02
C ASP A 185 12.84 4.69 19.25
N GLU A 186 13.62 5.11 18.28
CA GLU A 186 14.43 6.32 18.33
C GLU A 186 13.57 7.59 18.14
N PHE A 187 12.51 7.50 17.34
CA PHE A 187 11.65 8.62 16.98
C PHE A 187 10.19 8.41 17.38
N LYS A 188 9.93 7.92 18.61
CA LYS A 188 8.59 7.48 19.10
C LYS A 188 7.45 8.46 18.84
N ASP A 189 7.73 9.79 18.99
CA ASP A 189 6.71 10.83 18.82
C ASP A 189 6.57 11.29 17.36
N ARG A 190 7.41 10.80 16.46
CA ARG A 190 7.48 11.21 15.05
C ARG A 190 7.33 10.07 14.05
N VAL A 191 7.32 8.82 14.51
CA VAL A 191 6.96 7.64 13.70
C VAL A 191 5.59 7.17 14.15
N ILE A 192 4.59 7.34 13.28
CA ILE A 192 3.18 7.20 13.63
C ILE A 192 2.56 6.10 12.76
N ASP A 193 2.01 5.08 13.42
CA ASP A 193 1.20 4.05 12.77
C ASP A 193 -0.28 4.35 13.02
N VAL A 194 -1.04 4.63 11.97
CA VAL A 194 -2.47 4.96 12.05
C VAL A 194 -3.38 3.73 12.02
N GLY A 195 -2.81 2.52 11.97
CA GLY A 195 -3.55 1.29 11.73
C GLY A 195 -3.93 1.12 10.25
N ILE A 196 -4.81 0.15 9.92
CA ILE A 196 -5.26 -0.07 8.53
C ILE A 196 -6.24 1.04 8.10
N ALA A 197 -5.71 2.24 7.88
CA ALA A 197 -6.48 3.44 7.60
C ALA A 197 -5.68 4.41 6.68
N GLU A 198 -5.43 4.00 5.45
CA GLU A 198 -4.63 4.77 4.49
C GLU A 198 -5.22 6.15 4.21
N GLN A 199 -6.56 6.27 4.18
CA GLN A 199 -7.26 7.55 4.03
C GLN A 199 -6.90 8.48 5.20
N HIS A 200 -6.93 7.96 6.43
CA HIS A 200 -6.54 8.73 7.61
C HIS A 200 -5.06 9.11 7.56
N ALA A 201 -4.18 8.21 7.10
CA ALA A 201 -2.76 8.51 6.95
C ALA A 201 -2.52 9.74 6.06
N VAL A 202 -3.22 9.82 4.93
CA VAL A 202 -3.08 10.96 4.00
C VAL A 202 -3.66 12.25 4.56
N THR A 203 -4.90 12.22 5.10
CA THR A 203 -5.53 13.41 5.70
C THR A 203 -4.72 13.91 6.90
N PHE A 204 -4.23 13.01 7.75
CA PHE A 204 -3.39 13.35 8.90
C PHE A 204 -2.05 13.96 8.46
N ALA A 205 -1.38 13.36 7.46
CA ALA A 205 -0.15 13.91 6.87
C ALA A 205 -0.40 15.32 6.30
N THR A 206 -1.51 15.52 5.60
CA THR A 206 -1.88 16.84 5.08
C THR A 206 -2.05 17.86 6.19
N GLY A 207 -2.71 17.48 7.30
CA GLY A 207 -2.85 18.33 8.48
C GLY A 207 -1.50 18.72 9.11
N LEU A 208 -0.56 17.78 9.18
CA LEU A 208 0.81 18.05 9.62
C LEU A 208 1.54 19.04 8.70
N ALA A 209 1.40 18.86 7.37
CA ALA A 209 1.98 19.77 6.39
C ALA A 209 1.41 21.19 6.51
N MET A 210 0.09 21.33 6.68
CA MET A 210 -0.55 22.63 6.98
C MET A 210 -0.05 23.26 8.28
N GLY A 211 0.34 22.44 9.27
CA GLY A 211 0.97 22.86 10.51
C GLY A 211 2.48 23.15 10.41
N GLY A 212 3.04 23.19 9.20
CA GLY A 212 4.46 23.49 8.95
C GLY A 212 5.41 22.32 9.22
N LYS A 213 4.89 21.08 9.31
CA LYS A 213 5.69 19.85 9.40
C LYS A 213 5.94 19.28 8.01
N LEU A 214 6.90 18.34 7.93
CA LEU A 214 7.23 17.63 6.70
C LEU A 214 6.90 16.14 6.85
N PRO A 215 5.69 15.74 6.46
CA PRO A 215 5.26 14.35 6.57
C PRO A 215 5.80 13.48 5.43
N VAL A 216 6.27 12.29 5.79
CA VAL A 216 6.68 11.20 4.90
C VAL A 216 5.75 10.02 5.15
N VAL A 217 4.90 9.68 4.18
CA VAL A 217 3.93 8.58 4.27
C VAL A 217 4.51 7.35 3.57
N ALA A 218 4.85 6.32 4.34
CA ALA A 218 5.41 5.07 3.83
C ALA A 218 4.34 3.97 3.83
N VAL A 219 3.90 3.59 2.63
CA VAL A 219 2.86 2.58 2.41
C VAL A 219 3.19 1.75 1.17
N TYR A 220 2.55 0.59 1.01
CA TYR A 220 2.64 -0.12 -0.26
C TYR A 220 1.93 0.64 -1.38
N SER A 221 2.53 0.63 -2.56
CA SER A 221 1.97 1.27 -3.75
C SER A 221 0.50 0.85 -3.99
N THR A 222 0.22 -0.46 -3.94
CA THR A 222 -1.15 -0.96 -4.12
C THR A 222 -2.13 -0.44 -3.07
N PHE A 223 -1.70 -0.18 -1.83
CA PHE A 223 -2.61 0.25 -0.76
C PHE A 223 -2.88 1.75 -0.75
N LEU A 224 -2.00 2.58 -1.34
CA LEU A 224 -2.33 4.00 -1.52
C LEU A 224 -3.57 4.20 -2.41
N THR A 225 -3.94 3.21 -3.24
CA THR A 225 -5.18 3.26 -4.04
C THR A 225 -6.44 3.46 -3.19
N ARG A 226 -6.41 3.08 -1.90
CA ARG A 226 -7.52 3.29 -0.95
C ARG A 226 -7.70 4.73 -0.51
N ALA A 227 -6.72 5.59 -0.78
CA ALA A 227 -6.69 6.99 -0.36
C ALA A 227 -6.51 7.95 -1.54
N VAL A 228 -6.91 7.55 -2.75
CA VAL A 228 -6.74 8.37 -3.96
C VAL A 228 -7.44 9.72 -3.83
N ASP A 229 -8.67 9.75 -3.33
CA ASP A 229 -9.41 11.00 -3.16
C ASP A 229 -8.77 11.93 -2.10
N GLN A 230 -8.20 11.39 -1.01
CA GLN A 230 -7.47 12.20 -0.04
C GLN A 230 -6.17 12.77 -0.64
N VAL A 231 -5.46 11.99 -1.47
CA VAL A 231 -4.29 12.54 -2.20
C VAL A 231 -4.70 13.68 -3.11
N VAL A 232 -5.84 13.55 -3.83
CA VAL A 232 -6.34 14.55 -4.76
C VAL A 232 -6.86 15.78 -4.02
N TYR A 233 -7.78 15.59 -3.07
CA TYR A 233 -8.54 16.71 -2.49
C TYR A 233 -7.91 17.28 -1.23
N ASP A 234 -7.25 16.47 -0.40
CA ASP A 234 -6.61 17.00 0.81
C ASP A 234 -5.20 17.51 0.48
N ALA A 235 -4.35 16.69 -0.15
CA ALA A 235 -2.95 17.05 -0.36
C ALA A 235 -2.74 17.91 -1.62
N ALA A 236 -3.15 17.43 -2.81
CA ALA A 236 -2.81 18.09 -4.09
C ALA A 236 -3.58 19.38 -4.31
N LEU A 237 -4.91 19.39 -4.07
CA LEU A 237 -5.73 20.59 -4.24
C LEU A 237 -5.24 21.74 -3.34
N HIS A 238 -4.81 21.42 -2.13
CA HIS A 238 -4.27 22.40 -1.17
C HIS A 238 -2.76 22.64 -1.32
N LYS A 239 -2.12 22.04 -2.33
CA LYS A 239 -0.68 22.16 -2.62
C LYS A 239 0.20 21.85 -1.40
N GLN A 240 -0.23 20.91 -0.57
CA GLN A 240 0.51 20.54 0.63
C GLN A 240 1.65 19.60 0.29
N LYS A 241 2.83 19.90 0.78
CA LYS A 241 4.01 19.07 0.60
C LYS A 241 3.93 17.85 1.50
N VAL A 242 3.50 16.73 0.93
CA VAL A 242 3.49 15.40 1.54
C VAL A 242 4.35 14.49 0.67
N ILE A 243 5.34 13.81 1.26
CA ILE A 243 6.19 12.87 0.54
C ILE A 243 5.61 11.47 0.71
N PHE A 244 5.06 10.90 -0.36
CA PHE A 244 4.55 9.53 -0.40
C PHE A 244 5.65 8.58 -0.87
N CYS A 245 6.08 7.71 0.01
CA CYS A 245 7.10 6.69 -0.23
C CYS A 245 6.39 5.36 -0.49
N LEU A 246 6.31 4.98 -1.78
CA LEU A 246 5.55 3.82 -2.24
C LEU A 246 6.45 2.61 -2.39
N ASP A 247 6.46 1.77 -1.37
CA ASP A 247 7.14 0.48 -1.40
C ASP A 247 6.32 -0.54 -2.22
N ARG A 248 6.93 -1.54 -2.80
CA ARG A 248 6.31 -2.56 -3.66
C ARG A 248 5.58 -1.97 -4.86
N ALA A 249 6.12 -0.91 -5.46
CA ALA A 249 5.63 -0.43 -6.74
C ALA A 249 5.97 -1.42 -7.86
N GLY A 250 5.14 -1.45 -8.90
CA GLY A 250 5.32 -2.36 -10.01
C GLY A 250 4.94 -3.82 -9.69
N ILE A 251 5.64 -4.75 -10.33
CA ILE A 251 5.39 -6.19 -10.20
C ILE A 251 6.04 -6.73 -8.93
N THR A 252 5.24 -7.24 -8.00
CA THR A 252 5.70 -7.80 -6.71
C THR A 252 5.84 -9.31 -6.71
N GLY A 253 5.29 -9.99 -7.72
CA GLY A 253 5.47 -11.42 -7.94
C GLY A 253 4.64 -12.30 -7.02
N THR A 254 5.31 -13.02 -6.11
CA THR A 254 4.71 -14.06 -5.24
C THR A 254 3.66 -13.53 -4.25
N ASP A 255 3.54 -12.22 -4.08
CA ASP A 255 2.49 -11.63 -3.24
C ASP A 255 1.10 -11.63 -3.94
N GLY A 256 1.07 -11.87 -5.26
CA GLY A 256 -0.13 -12.08 -6.06
C GLY A 256 -0.86 -10.80 -6.49
N PRO A 257 -2.04 -10.96 -7.12
CA PRO A 257 -2.75 -9.89 -7.82
C PRO A 257 -3.06 -8.66 -6.98
N SER A 258 -3.36 -8.85 -5.71
CA SER A 258 -3.74 -7.76 -4.79
C SER A 258 -2.56 -6.90 -4.32
N HIS A 259 -1.32 -7.36 -4.55
CA HIS A 259 -0.12 -6.68 -4.07
C HIS A 259 0.74 -6.07 -5.19
N ASN A 260 0.45 -6.37 -6.46
CA ASN A 260 1.13 -5.72 -7.56
C ASN A 260 0.80 -4.21 -7.58
N GLY A 261 1.80 -3.38 -7.36
CA GLY A 261 1.69 -1.91 -7.32
C GLY A 261 1.77 -1.28 -8.71
N VAL A 262 1.02 -1.82 -9.66
CA VAL A 262 1.12 -1.43 -11.09
C VAL A 262 0.24 -0.25 -11.47
N PHE A 263 -0.64 0.21 -10.57
CA PHE A 263 -1.63 1.26 -10.89
C PHE A 263 -1.20 2.67 -10.46
N ASP A 264 -0.17 2.81 -9.65
CA ASP A 264 0.23 4.08 -9.03
C ASP A 264 0.50 5.20 -10.05
N MET A 265 1.31 4.92 -11.07
CA MET A 265 1.58 5.92 -12.12
C MET A 265 0.30 6.33 -12.85
N ALA A 266 -0.52 5.37 -13.27
CA ALA A 266 -1.75 5.65 -13.99
C ALA A 266 -2.76 6.49 -13.18
N LEU A 267 -2.87 6.22 -11.89
CA LEU A 267 -3.78 6.95 -11.00
C LEU A 267 -3.30 8.37 -10.72
N PHE A 268 -2.01 8.56 -10.47
CA PHE A 268 -1.51 9.83 -9.97
C PHE A 268 -0.94 10.76 -11.04
N THR A 269 -0.59 10.29 -12.23
CA THR A 269 -0.15 11.17 -13.33
C THR A 269 -1.24 12.15 -13.76
N SER A 270 -2.51 11.81 -13.60
CA SER A 270 -3.64 12.69 -13.90
C SER A 270 -3.88 13.81 -12.86
N VAL A 271 -3.29 13.71 -11.66
CA VAL A 271 -3.51 14.66 -10.56
C VAL A 271 -2.66 15.92 -10.76
N PRO A 272 -3.25 17.13 -10.83
CA PRO A 272 -2.49 18.37 -10.98
C PRO A 272 -1.55 18.63 -9.79
N GLY A 273 -0.37 19.19 -10.06
CA GLY A 273 0.57 19.62 -9.02
C GLY A 273 1.29 18.49 -8.28
N ILE A 274 1.11 17.23 -8.67
CA ILE A 274 1.85 16.10 -8.09
C ILE A 274 3.16 15.86 -8.85
N THR A 275 4.20 15.52 -8.10
CA THR A 275 5.49 15.06 -8.65
C THR A 275 5.63 13.56 -8.43
N ILE A 276 6.08 12.80 -9.44
CA ILE A 276 6.25 11.34 -9.36
C ILE A 276 7.65 10.97 -9.79
N LEU A 277 8.41 10.39 -8.87
CA LEU A 277 9.79 9.98 -9.04
C LEU A 277 9.92 8.46 -8.95
N ALA A 278 10.77 7.90 -9.80
CA ALA A 278 11.02 6.46 -9.90
C ALA A 278 12.53 6.19 -9.92
N PRO A 279 13.18 6.02 -8.77
CA PRO A 279 14.60 5.71 -8.70
C PRO A 279 14.91 4.34 -9.30
N ALA A 280 15.98 4.24 -10.08
CA ALA A 280 16.46 3.00 -10.70
C ALA A 280 17.52 2.29 -9.86
N SER A 281 18.09 2.94 -8.84
CA SER A 281 19.10 2.40 -7.96
C SER A 281 18.90 2.84 -6.51
N GLY A 282 19.54 2.12 -5.56
CA GLY A 282 19.47 2.48 -4.13
C GLY A 282 20.09 3.84 -3.83
N LYS A 283 21.20 4.20 -4.51
CA LYS A 283 21.83 5.53 -4.35
C LYS A 283 20.90 6.62 -4.85
N GLU A 284 20.18 6.37 -5.93
CA GLU A 284 19.22 7.32 -6.49
C GLU A 284 18.00 7.49 -5.57
N LEU A 285 17.49 6.40 -4.95
CA LEU A 285 16.43 6.49 -3.93
C LEU A 285 16.87 7.38 -2.76
N ALA A 286 18.05 7.14 -2.19
CA ALA A 286 18.57 7.93 -1.08
C ALA A 286 18.72 9.42 -1.46
N PHE A 287 19.25 9.68 -2.65
CA PHE A 287 19.39 11.04 -3.17
C PHE A 287 18.04 11.72 -3.37
N MET A 288 17.10 11.07 -4.07
CA MET A 288 15.78 11.63 -4.33
C MET A 288 14.99 11.91 -3.04
N LEU A 289 15.09 11.05 -2.03
CA LEU A 289 14.44 11.26 -0.74
C LEU A 289 15.02 12.48 -0.01
N LYS A 290 16.36 12.61 0.04
CA LYS A 290 17.03 13.76 0.65
C LYS A 290 16.66 15.07 -0.07
N GLU A 291 16.72 15.08 -1.40
CA GLU A 291 16.38 16.27 -2.18
C GLU A 291 14.89 16.61 -2.11
N ALA A 292 13.99 15.61 -2.12
CA ALA A 292 12.56 15.84 -1.93
C ALA A 292 12.26 16.54 -0.60
N THR A 293 12.97 16.20 0.48
CA THR A 293 12.77 16.87 1.77
C THR A 293 13.23 18.34 1.77
N LYS A 294 14.27 18.69 1.00
CA LYS A 294 14.86 20.03 0.92
C LYS A 294 14.22 20.92 -0.16
N SER A 295 13.62 20.30 -1.19
CA SER A 295 13.10 21.00 -2.37
C SER A 295 12.01 22.02 -2.02
N GLU A 296 11.89 23.06 -2.86
CA GLU A 296 10.79 24.03 -2.84
C GLU A 296 9.59 23.58 -3.68
N ILE A 297 9.53 22.28 -4.03
CA ILE A 297 8.41 21.72 -4.80
C ILE A 297 7.13 21.83 -3.97
N GLU A 298 6.15 22.56 -4.50
CA GLU A 298 4.82 22.65 -3.91
C GLU A 298 3.99 21.39 -4.26
N GLY A 299 3.16 20.96 -3.31
CA GLY A 299 2.28 19.81 -3.51
C GLY A 299 2.93 18.44 -3.21
N PRO A 300 2.19 17.37 -3.45
CA PRO A 300 2.62 16.02 -3.11
C PRO A 300 3.77 15.53 -4.00
N ILE A 301 4.70 14.79 -3.38
CA ILE A 301 5.80 14.11 -4.07
C ILE A 301 5.66 12.62 -3.83
N ILE A 302 5.55 11.84 -4.87
CA ILE A 302 5.59 10.36 -4.84
C ILE A 302 6.99 9.91 -5.20
N ILE A 303 7.58 9.03 -4.38
CA ILE A 303 8.80 8.27 -4.70
C ILE A 303 8.43 6.80 -4.66
N ARG A 304 8.55 6.09 -5.79
CA ARG A 304 8.12 4.70 -5.95
C ARG A 304 9.28 3.75 -6.20
N TRP A 305 9.31 2.60 -5.52
CA TRP A 305 10.35 1.57 -5.71
C TRP A 305 9.80 0.15 -5.55
N PRO A 306 10.46 -0.86 -6.18
CA PRO A 306 9.99 -2.23 -6.15
C PRO A 306 10.37 -2.97 -4.86
N LYS A 307 9.79 -4.15 -4.67
CA LYS A 307 10.19 -5.10 -3.62
C LYS A 307 11.57 -5.73 -3.86
N THR A 308 12.06 -5.72 -5.09
CA THR A 308 13.33 -6.33 -5.48
C THR A 308 14.54 -5.54 -4.95
N ALA A 309 15.72 -6.18 -4.92
CA ALA A 309 16.95 -5.48 -4.60
C ALA A 309 17.36 -4.51 -5.73
N PRO A 310 17.97 -3.36 -5.39
CA PRO A 310 18.45 -2.41 -6.40
C PRO A 310 19.59 -3.01 -7.24
N SER A 311 19.55 -2.72 -8.54
CA SER A 311 20.62 -3.07 -9.47
C SER A 311 21.82 -2.13 -9.31
N GLN A 312 23.02 -2.65 -9.59
CA GLN A 312 24.25 -1.86 -9.67
C GLN A 312 24.59 -1.41 -11.11
N LEU A 313 23.77 -1.79 -12.10
CA LEU A 313 24.01 -1.49 -13.51
C LEU A 313 23.76 -0.03 -13.85
N VAL A 314 22.91 0.66 -13.11
CA VAL A 314 22.55 2.06 -13.39
C VAL A 314 23.56 2.99 -12.72
N PRO A 315 24.32 3.80 -13.48
CA PRO A 315 25.22 4.78 -12.91
C PRO A 315 24.47 5.80 -12.06
N PHE A 316 25.07 6.21 -10.94
CA PHE A 316 24.50 7.29 -10.13
C PHE A 316 24.57 8.63 -10.88
N PHE A 317 23.47 9.39 -10.79
CA PHE A 317 23.35 10.72 -11.34
C PHE A 317 22.85 11.69 -10.27
N ASP A 318 23.63 12.75 -10.03
CA ASP A 318 23.39 13.77 -9.00
C ASP A 318 22.69 15.04 -9.53
N GLY A 319 22.15 14.98 -10.74
CA GLY A 319 21.35 16.06 -11.29
C GLY A 319 20.02 16.23 -10.58
N ASP A 320 19.33 17.34 -10.84
CA ASP A 320 18.01 17.63 -10.30
C ASP A 320 17.08 16.41 -10.35
N ILE A 321 16.24 16.23 -9.31
CA ILE A 321 15.37 15.05 -9.19
C ILE A 321 14.33 14.95 -10.31
N SER A 322 14.00 16.07 -10.95
CA SER A 322 13.10 16.10 -12.11
C SER A 322 13.80 15.79 -13.46
N GLN A 323 15.13 15.71 -13.46
CA GLN A 323 15.91 15.47 -14.66
C GLN A 323 16.04 13.97 -14.95
N SER A 324 15.86 13.60 -16.22
CA SER A 324 16.17 12.28 -16.74
C SER A 324 17.68 12.11 -16.99
N GLN A 325 18.16 10.87 -16.93
CA GLN A 325 19.56 10.53 -17.14
C GLN A 325 19.75 9.74 -18.45
N CYS A 326 20.60 10.22 -19.34
CA CYS A 326 21.11 9.37 -20.41
C CYS A 326 22.12 8.38 -19.80
N VAL A 327 21.81 7.09 -19.85
CA VAL A 327 22.68 6.03 -19.32
C VAL A 327 23.84 5.74 -20.23
N ASN A 328 23.61 5.80 -21.54
CA ASN A 328 24.63 5.72 -22.58
C ASN A 328 24.24 6.60 -23.75
N GLU A 329 25.07 7.51 -24.14
CA GLU A 329 24.87 8.37 -25.31
C GLU A 329 25.29 7.66 -26.59
N SER A 330 24.45 7.77 -27.64
CA SER A 330 24.80 7.31 -28.97
C SER A 330 24.20 8.23 -30.01
N LYS A 331 25.06 8.90 -30.81
CA LYS A 331 24.62 9.83 -31.86
C LYS A 331 23.91 9.13 -33.03
N ASP A 332 24.25 7.86 -33.25
CA ASP A 332 23.71 7.05 -34.38
C ASP A 332 22.63 6.07 -33.90
N SER A 333 21.95 6.39 -32.77
CA SER A 333 20.92 5.51 -32.23
C SER A 333 19.72 5.39 -33.14
N GLN A 334 19.33 4.15 -33.45
CA GLN A 334 18.17 3.81 -34.28
C GLN A 334 16.87 3.85 -33.44
N VAL A 335 17.01 3.76 -32.12
CA VAL A 335 15.90 3.72 -31.16
C VAL A 335 16.33 4.27 -29.81
N LEU A 336 15.44 4.99 -29.10
CA LEU A 336 15.56 5.31 -27.68
C LEU A 336 14.80 4.29 -26.84
N LEU A 337 15.43 3.75 -25.80
CA LEU A 337 14.84 2.94 -24.76
C LEU A 337 14.63 3.82 -23.52
N LEU A 338 13.39 4.06 -23.13
CA LEU A 338 13.05 4.89 -21.98
C LEU A 338 12.56 4.00 -20.83
N GLY A 339 13.46 3.64 -19.91
CA GLY A 339 13.14 2.83 -18.76
C GLY A 339 12.66 3.68 -17.58
N VAL A 340 11.61 3.21 -16.87
CA VAL A 340 11.09 3.86 -15.69
C VAL A 340 11.54 3.10 -14.42
N GLY A 341 12.41 3.75 -13.64
CA GLY A 341 12.83 3.20 -12.34
C GLY A 341 13.48 1.82 -12.43
N SER A 342 12.96 0.84 -11.72
CA SER A 342 13.52 -0.52 -11.60
C SER A 342 13.63 -1.30 -12.92
N ILE A 343 13.03 -0.82 -14.01
CA ILE A 343 13.09 -1.47 -15.33
C ILE A 343 14.31 -1.01 -16.15
N VAL A 344 14.98 0.05 -15.75
CA VAL A 344 16.18 0.54 -16.45
C VAL A 344 17.25 -0.55 -16.67
N PRO A 345 17.57 -1.42 -15.68
CA PRO A 345 18.49 -2.54 -15.91
C PRO A 345 18.08 -3.45 -17.07
N ASN A 346 16.79 -3.75 -17.21
CA ASN A 346 16.29 -4.59 -18.31
C ASN A 346 16.48 -3.89 -19.67
N CYS A 347 16.38 -2.55 -19.70
CA CYS A 347 16.66 -1.76 -20.90
C CYS A 347 18.16 -1.80 -21.26
N ILE A 348 19.05 -1.72 -20.25
CA ILE A 348 20.50 -1.83 -20.46
C ILE A 348 20.87 -3.22 -21.02
N ASP A 349 20.34 -4.29 -20.44
CA ASP A 349 20.56 -5.64 -20.91
C ASP A 349 20.01 -5.86 -22.33
N ALA A 350 18.85 -5.30 -22.64
CA ALA A 350 18.28 -5.33 -23.98
C ALA A 350 19.14 -4.58 -25.01
N MET A 351 19.67 -3.42 -24.62
CA MET A 351 20.59 -2.64 -25.44
C MET A 351 21.85 -3.44 -25.80
N GLU A 352 22.47 -4.13 -24.83
CA GLU A 352 23.63 -4.97 -25.09
C GLU A 352 23.32 -6.14 -26.04
N LYS A 353 22.15 -6.78 -25.90
CA LYS A 353 21.68 -7.81 -26.84
C LYS A 353 21.52 -7.24 -28.26
N LEU A 354 20.86 -6.09 -28.41
CA LEU A 354 20.67 -5.43 -29.69
C LEU A 354 22.00 -5.05 -30.35
N ARG A 355 22.99 -4.59 -29.59
CA ARG A 355 24.33 -4.25 -30.07
C ARG A 355 25.02 -5.44 -30.69
N THR A 356 24.87 -6.66 -30.15
CA THR A 356 25.43 -7.87 -30.73
C THR A 356 24.79 -8.23 -32.09
N GLU A 357 23.59 -7.72 -32.38
CA GLU A 357 22.87 -7.91 -33.63
C GLU A 357 23.01 -6.71 -34.60
N GLY A 358 23.89 -5.75 -34.28
CA GLY A 358 24.16 -4.59 -35.10
C GLY A 358 23.12 -3.46 -35.01
N ILE A 359 22.25 -3.50 -34.00
CA ILE A 359 21.27 -2.45 -33.71
C ILE A 359 21.80 -1.53 -32.63
N THR A 360 21.90 -0.24 -32.92
CA THR A 360 22.34 0.77 -31.96
C THR A 360 21.13 1.39 -31.24
N ALA A 361 21.07 1.21 -29.92
CA ALA A 361 20.06 1.80 -29.05
C ALA A 361 20.70 2.76 -28.03
N GLU A 362 19.98 3.80 -27.65
CA GLU A 362 20.32 4.70 -26.56
C GLU A 362 19.36 4.46 -25.40
N CYS A 363 19.87 4.34 -24.17
CA CYS A 363 19.05 4.06 -23.00
C CYS A 363 18.98 5.28 -22.07
N TRP A 364 17.76 5.62 -21.66
CA TRP A 364 17.47 6.67 -20.68
C TRP A 364 16.77 6.13 -19.45
N ASN A 365 17.25 6.55 -18.30
CA ASN A 365 16.55 6.45 -17.03
C ASN A 365 15.62 7.66 -16.89
N VAL A 366 14.33 7.42 -16.92
CA VAL A 366 13.30 8.49 -16.90
C VAL A 366 13.36 9.28 -15.59
N ARG A 367 13.62 8.64 -14.45
CA ARG A 367 13.68 9.21 -13.11
C ARG A 367 12.42 9.96 -12.67
N SER A 368 12.02 11.00 -13.40
CA SER A 368 10.78 11.74 -13.16
C SER A 368 9.70 11.32 -14.16
N VAL A 369 8.68 10.64 -13.65
CA VAL A 369 7.49 10.27 -14.42
C VAL A 369 6.61 11.49 -14.66
N LYS A 370 6.58 12.40 -13.68
CA LYS A 370 5.89 13.68 -13.72
C LYS A 370 6.57 14.70 -12.80
N PRO A 371 6.92 15.89 -13.28
CA PRO A 371 6.89 16.30 -14.70
C PRO A 371 7.87 15.50 -15.55
N ILE A 372 7.60 15.39 -16.85
CA ILE A 372 8.56 14.81 -17.80
C ILE A 372 9.65 15.85 -18.07
N ASP A 373 10.91 15.43 -18.03
CA ASP A 373 12.06 16.29 -18.31
C ASP A 373 12.00 16.90 -19.71
N PRO A 374 12.00 18.23 -19.86
CA PRO A 374 12.00 18.88 -21.16
C PRO A 374 13.17 18.45 -22.08
N ARG A 375 14.37 18.19 -21.51
CA ARG A 375 15.54 17.73 -22.28
C ARG A 375 15.32 16.34 -22.87
N LEU A 376 14.62 15.46 -22.15
CA LEU A 376 14.22 14.16 -22.69
C LEU A 376 13.22 14.33 -23.84
N ILE A 377 12.28 15.27 -23.73
CA ILE A 377 11.34 15.59 -24.82
C ILE A 377 12.10 16.10 -26.05
N GLU A 378 13.06 17.02 -25.88
CA GLU A 378 13.91 17.52 -26.98
C GLU A 378 14.64 16.35 -27.65
N ARG A 379 15.27 15.48 -26.88
CA ARG A 379 15.99 14.31 -27.43
C ARG A 379 15.05 13.33 -28.17
N ILE A 380 13.85 13.10 -27.67
CA ILE A 380 12.84 12.26 -28.33
C ILE A 380 12.48 12.82 -29.71
N LEU A 381 12.36 14.13 -29.87
CA LEU A 381 12.00 14.76 -31.11
C LEU A 381 13.10 14.67 -32.22
N GLU A 382 14.32 14.32 -31.84
CA GLU A 382 15.45 14.13 -32.76
C GLU A 382 15.51 12.70 -33.34
N VAL A 383 14.72 11.75 -32.80
CA VAL A 383 14.75 10.36 -33.25
C VAL A 383 13.43 9.93 -33.88
N LYS A 384 13.48 8.82 -34.60
CA LYS A 384 12.29 8.27 -35.26
C LYS A 384 11.53 7.26 -34.36
N ASN A 385 12.26 6.48 -33.60
CA ASN A 385 11.70 5.35 -32.85
C ASN A 385 12.01 5.47 -31.37
N VAL A 386 10.99 5.25 -30.55
CA VAL A 386 11.08 5.26 -29.09
C VAL A 386 10.34 4.04 -28.53
N VAL A 387 10.93 3.34 -27.58
CA VAL A 387 10.29 2.28 -26.81
C VAL A 387 10.30 2.69 -25.34
N THR A 388 9.14 2.92 -24.75
CA THR A 388 9.01 3.16 -23.31
C THR A 388 8.77 1.83 -22.58
N VAL A 389 9.41 1.66 -21.44
CA VAL A 389 9.31 0.44 -20.65
C VAL A 389 9.03 0.79 -19.19
N GLU A 390 7.90 0.34 -18.69
CA GLU A 390 7.43 0.58 -17.33
C GLU A 390 6.89 -0.70 -16.67
N ASP A 391 7.05 -0.83 -15.37
CA ASP A 391 6.45 -1.91 -14.57
C ASP A 391 5.05 -1.56 -14.09
N GLY A 392 4.44 -0.54 -14.66
CA GLY A 392 3.07 -0.10 -14.46
C GLY A 392 2.11 -0.60 -15.52
N ILE A 393 0.81 -0.37 -15.30
CA ILE A 393 -0.20 -0.60 -16.33
C ILE A 393 -0.02 0.41 -17.47
N ILE A 394 -0.11 -0.08 -18.72
CA ILE A 394 0.06 0.75 -19.92
C ILE A 394 -0.99 1.86 -19.95
N SER A 395 -2.25 1.50 -19.66
CA SER A 395 -3.38 2.44 -19.70
C SER A 395 -3.23 3.56 -18.66
N GLY A 396 -3.01 4.79 -19.13
CA GLY A 396 -2.74 5.96 -18.28
C GLY A 396 -1.34 5.99 -17.66
N GLY A 397 -0.45 5.02 -17.98
CA GLY A 397 0.92 4.98 -17.54
C GLY A 397 1.82 6.03 -18.21
N PHE A 398 3.13 5.96 -17.91
CA PHE A 398 4.12 6.92 -18.43
C PHE A 398 4.15 6.97 -19.96
N GLY A 399 4.23 5.81 -20.62
CA GLY A 399 4.37 5.74 -22.08
C GLY A 399 3.17 6.31 -22.82
N GLN A 400 1.95 6.06 -22.36
CA GLN A 400 0.74 6.66 -22.96
C GLN A 400 0.66 8.17 -22.72
N ASN A 401 1.02 8.64 -21.52
CA ASN A 401 1.03 10.08 -21.22
C ASN A 401 2.08 10.82 -22.04
N LEU A 402 3.27 10.23 -22.24
CA LEU A 402 4.30 10.75 -23.13
C LEU A 402 3.78 10.83 -24.57
N ALA A 403 3.19 9.76 -25.10
CA ALA A 403 2.63 9.73 -26.44
C ALA A 403 1.53 10.79 -26.63
N ALA A 404 0.65 10.97 -25.65
CA ALA A 404 -0.38 12.01 -25.67
C ALA A 404 0.21 13.44 -25.65
N GLN A 405 1.27 13.68 -24.88
CA GLN A 405 1.94 14.99 -24.80
C GLN A 405 2.63 15.36 -26.12
N LEU A 406 3.26 14.40 -26.80
CA LEU A 406 3.89 14.61 -28.09
C LEU A 406 2.84 14.77 -29.20
N GLY A 407 1.76 14.02 -29.14
CA GLY A 407 0.60 14.10 -30.04
C GLY A 407 0.99 14.06 -31.52
N THR A 408 0.25 14.80 -32.33
CA THR A 408 0.51 14.92 -33.78
C THR A 408 1.64 15.90 -34.16
N LYS A 409 2.30 16.49 -33.14
CA LYS A 409 3.40 17.46 -33.36
C LYS A 409 4.73 16.80 -33.75
N SER A 410 4.81 15.48 -33.67
CA SER A 410 6.00 14.71 -33.94
C SER A 410 5.73 13.55 -34.92
N ASN A 411 6.74 13.19 -35.71
CA ASN A 411 6.74 11.96 -36.52
C ASN A 411 7.40 10.79 -35.79
N VAL A 412 7.49 10.87 -34.45
CA VAL A 412 8.10 9.85 -33.60
C VAL A 412 7.15 8.68 -33.45
N MET A 413 7.63 7.49 -33.76
CA MET A 413 6.91 6.25 -33.45
C MET A 413 7.20 5.86 -32.01
N ILE A 414 6.18 5.79 -31.18
CA ILE A 414 6.30 5.37 -29.76
C ILE A 414 5.66 4.01 -29.59
N LYS A 415 6.44 3.04 -29.11
CA LYS A 415 5.97 1.74 -28.66
C LYS A 415 6.00 1.70 -27.14
N VAL A 416 4.89 1.32 -26.52
CA VAL A 416 4.76 1.29 -25.06
C VAL A 416 4.79 -0.16 -24.58
N LEU A 417 5.71 -0.48 -23.67
CA LEU A 417 5.79 -1.75 -22.96
C LEU A 417 5.47 -1.56 -21.49
N GLY A 418 4.62 -2.44 -20.96
CA GLY A 418 4.16 -2.43 -19.58
C GLY A 418 3.12 -3.53 -19.37
N VAL A 419 2.41 -3.46 -18.26
CA VAL A 419 1.33 -4.39 -17.94
C VAL A 419 0.10 -4.04 -18.79
N ALA A 420 -0.41 -4.99 -19.55
CA ALA A 420 -1.64 -4.84 -20.34
C ALA A 420 -2.87 -4.73 -19.40
N ASP A 421 -4.06 -4.52 -19.97
CA ASP A 421 -5.33 -4.45 -19.24
C ASP A 421 -5.72 -5.81 -18.64
N GLN A 422 -4.97 -6.22 -17.60
CA GLN A 422 -5.17 -7.48 -16.86
C GLN A 422 -4.57 -7.42 -15.47
N PHE A 423 -5.13 -8.20 -14.52
CA PHE A 423 -4.47 -8.48 -13.26
C PHE A 423 -3.42 -9.57 -13.44
N LEU A 424 -2.24 -9.38 -12.84
CA LEU A 424 -1.17 -10.36 -12.87
C LEU A 424 -1.38 -11.43 -11.80
N GLU A 425 -1.20 -12.69 -12.18
CA GLU A 425 -1.32 -13.84 -11.29
C GLU A 425 -0.08 -14.00 -10.37
N HIS A 426 -0.12 -15.00 -9.48
CA HIS A 426 1.04 -15.43 -8.70
C HIS A 426 2.11 -16.03 -9.60
N ALA A 427 3.30 -15.48 -9.57
CA ALA A 427 4.54 -16.07 -10.09
C ALA A 427 5.74 -15.32 -9.48
N ASP A 428 6.97 -15.71 -9.78
CA ASP A 428 8.13 -14.87 -9.51
C ASP A 428 8.17 -13.65 -10.44
N VAL A 429 8.93 -12.63 -10.03
CA VAL A 429 9.00 -11.35 -10.75
C VAL A 429 9.51 -11.54 -12.19
N ASP A 430 10.56 -12.37 -12.36
CA ASP A 430 11.20 -12.55 -13.67
C ASP A 430 10.24 -13.22 -14.66
N SER A 431 9.50 -14.26 -14.21
CA SER A 431 8.46 -14.90 -15.01
C SER A 431 7.34 -13.95 -15.42
N LEU A 432 6.91 -13.07 -14.50
CA LEU A 432 5.89 -12.08 -14.82
C LEU A 432 6.41 -11.00 -15.78
N GLN A 433 7.63 -10.51 -15.60
CA GLN A 433 8.28 -9.57 -16.54
C GLN A 433 8.43 -10.18 -17.93
N GLN A 434 8.80 -11.47 -18.00
CA GLN A 434 8.85 -12.21 -19.26
C GLN A 434 7.46 -12.31 -19.92
N LYS A 435 6.45 -12.67 -19.12
CA LYS A 435 5.05 -12.81 -19.60
C LYS A 435 4.52 -11.51 -20.21
N VAL A 436 4.85 -10.37 -19.63
CA VAL A 436 4.39 -9.05 -20.12
C VAL A 436 5.38 -8.37 -21.09
N GLY A 437 6.51 -9.01 -21.39
CA GLY A 437 7.47 -8.55 -22.39
C GLY A 437 8.35 -7.37 -21.98
N ILE A 438 8.52 -7.12 -20.67
CA ILE A 438 9.38 -6.05 -20.15
C ILE A 438 10.73 -6.54 -19.62
N ASN A 439 11.05 -7.84 -19.81
CA ASN A 439 12.41 -8.36 -19.65
C ASN A 439 13.29 -8.00 -20.84
N ALA A 440 14.59 -8.21 -20.76
CA ALA A 440 15.54 -7.84 -21.81
C ALA A 440 15.22 -8.46 -23.18
N ASP A 441 14.76 -9.72 -23.23
CA ASP A 441 14.40 -10.39 -24.49
C ASP A 441 13.13 -9.80 -25.13
N GLY A 442 12.10 -9.53 -24.33
CA GLY A 442 10.86 -8.90 -24.79
C GLY A 442 11.10 -7.49 -25.34
N ILE A 443 11.92 -6.69 -24.63
CA ILE A 443 12.30 -5.34 -25.06
C ILE A 443 13.06 -5.42 -26.39
N ALA A 444 14.09 -6.28 -26.51
CA ALA A 444 14.87 -6.44 -27.72
C ALA A 444 14.01 -6.92 -28.91
N SER A 445 13.06 -7.84 -28.67
CA SER A 445 12.11 -8.28 -29.70
C SER A 445 11.23 -7.13 -30.21
N THR A 446 10.69 -6.34 -29.28
CA THR A 446 9.86 -5.16 -29.63
C THR A 446 10.63 -4.12 -30.43
N VAL A 447 11.90 -3.86 -30.06
CA VAL A 447 12.76 -2.96 -30.86
C VAL A 447 12.93 -3.46 -32.29
N LYS A 448 13.25 -4.76 -32.48
CA LYS A 448 13.40 -5.36 -33.81
C LYS A 448 12.12 -5.28 -34.63
N GLU A 449 10.96 -5.40 -34.02
CA GLU A 449 9.67 -5.21 -34.70
C GLU A 449 9.42 -3.75 -35.08
N THR A 450 9.81 -2.80 -34.21
CA THR A 450 9.63 -1.36 -34.46
C THR A 450 10.52 -0.83 -35.59
N LEU A 451 11.68 -1.47 -35.81
CA LEU A 451 12.63 -1.07 -36.87
C LEU A 451 12.34 -1.69 -38.24
N LYS A 452 11.42 -2.64 -38.34
CA LYS A 452 10.95 -3.21 -39.64
C LYS A 452 9.95 -2.28 -40.31
#